data_07fd7bd4834713d2b9a933ede61f0de6
#
_entry.id   07fd7bd4834713d2b9a933ede61f0de6
#
_cell.length_a   1.000
_cell.length_b   1.000
_cell.length_c   1.000
_cell.angle_alpha   90.00
_cell.angle_beta   90.00
_cell.angle_gamma   90.00
#
_symmetry.space_group_name_H-M   'P 1'
#
loop_
_entity.id
_entity.type
_entity.pdbx_description
1 polymer ?
#
loop_
_entity_poly.entity_id
_entity_poly.type
_entity_poly.pdbx_seq_one_letter_code
_entity_poly.pdbx_strand_id
1 'polypeptide(L)'
;AALASEESPEPILLDESAPLLVATDPLDGSSNVDANVSFGMIFSVLPRHPSSTGEAAFLRPGSHQLAAGIIVYGPQTVLALTVGNGTNIFTLDRDSKTYILTQPKIAIPVQTAEYAINASNARYWDEPIRIYVHDCENGADGPRGRDYNMRWTGSPVADIFRILSRGGIYLYPGDSRKGFHQGRIRLIYEANPIGWIIEQAGGHATTGHER
;
A
#
# COMPACT_ATOMS: atom_id res chain seq x y z
N ALA A 1 3.23 22.18 10.87
CA ALA A 1 2.79 20.83 10.43
C ALA A 1 1.30 20.85 10.14
N ALA A 2 0.86 20.05 9.18
CA ALA A 2 -0.53 19.72 8.97
C ALA A 2 -0.70 18.22 8.78
N LEU A 3 -1.88 17.71 9.14
CA LEU A 3 -2.26 16.32 9.05
C LEU A 3 -3.46 16.20 8.12
N ALA A 4 -3.36 15.39 7.06
CA ALA A 4 -4.48 14.92 6.27
C ALA A 4 -4.77 13.48 6.67
N SER A 5 -6.03 13.17 6.98
CA SER A 5 -6.47 11.83 7.37
C SER A 5 -7.63 11.41 6.49
N GLU A 6 -7.68 10.13 6.13
CA GLU A 6 -8.83 9.55 5.43
C GLU A 6 -10.15 9.75 6.18
N GLU A 7 -10.08 9.73 7.51
CA GLU A 7 -11.22 9.86 8.41
C GLU A 7 -11.69 11.32 8.61
N SER A 8 -10.98 12.28 8.02
CA SER A 8 -11.30 13.71 8.17
C SER A 8 -11.54 14.37 6.82
N PRO A 9 -12.62 15.14 6.64
CA PRO A 9 -12.94 15.78 5.36
C PRO A 9 -11.94 16.85 4.97
N GLU A 10 -11.26 17.48 5.95
CA GLU A 10 -10.29 18.55 5.73
C GLU A 10 -9.00 18.30 6.52
N PRO A 11 -7.84 18.76 5.99
CA PRO A 11 -6.59 18.69 6.72
C PRO A 11 -6.60 19.51 8.01
N ILE A 12 -6.02 18.96 9.06
CA ILE A 12 -5.90 19.61 10.38
C ILE A 12 -4.56 20.34 10.44
N LEU A 13 -4.60 21.64 10.66
CA LEU A 13 -3.39 22.44 10.91
C LEU A 13 -2.94 22.25 12.36
N LEU A 14 -1.74 21.74 12.55
CA LEU A 14 -1.15 21.48 13.88
C LEU A 14 -0.16 22.58 14.29
N ASP A 15 0.66 23.05 13.36
CA ASP A 15 1.69 24.07 13.59
C ASP A 15 2.03 24.77 12.26
N GLU A 16 1.80 26.08 12.21
CA GLU A 16 2.06 26.87 11.02
C GLU A 16 3.54 27.00 10.66
N SER A 17 4.42 26.94 11.66
CA SER A 17 5.86 27.12 11.50
C SER A 17 6.58 25.85 11.07
N ALA A 18 5.99 24.67 11.30
CA ALA A 18 6.64 23.40 11.04
C ALA A 18 6.72 23.07 9.54
N PRO A 19 7.86 22.51 9.08
CA PRO A 19 8.14 22.32 7.65
C PRO A 19 7.55 21.04 7.05
N LEU A 20 6.75 20.27 7.80
CA LEU A 20 6.29 18.94 7.41
C LEU A 20 4.77 18.85 7.31
N LEU A 21 4.33 17.98 6.41
CA LEU A 21 2.96 17.51 6.27
C LEU A 21 2.94 16.00 6.51
N VAL A 22 1.87 15.51 7.13
CA VAL A 22 1.63 14.08 7.32
C VAL A 22 0.30 13.71 6.69
N ALA A 23 0.30 12.70 5.83
CA ALA A 23 -0.92 12.10 5.30
C ALA A 23 -1.05 10.68 5.87
N THR A 24 -2.25 10.28 6.28
CA THR A 24 -2.47 8.96 6.88
C THR A 24 -3.85 8.38 6.57
N ASP A 25 -3.86 7.08 6.36
CA ASP A 25 -5.00 6.21 6.61
C ASP A 25 -4.77 5.55 7.98
N PRO A 26 -5.47 5.99 9.03
CA PRO A 26 -5.21 5.48 10.38
C PRO A 26 -5.76 4.08 10.62
N LEU A 27 -6.64 3.58 9.75
CA LEU A 27 -7.31 2.29 9.92
C LEU A 27 -7.57 1.58 8.57
N ASP A 28 -6.49 1.28 7.83
CA ASP A 28 -6.57 0.49 6.61
C ASP A 28 -7.09 -0.93 6.89
N GLY A 29 -8.09 -1.35 6.13
CA GLY A 29 -8.76 -2.62 6.33
C GLY A 29 -9.76 -2.62 7.48
N SER A 30 -10.44 -1.51 7.75
CA SER A 30 -11.43 -1.38 8.83
C SER A 30 -12.50 -2.46 8.83
N SER A 31 -12.91 -2.96 7.66
CA SER A 31 -13.86 -4.09 7.52
C SER A 31 -13.34 -5.42 8.08
N ASN A 32 -12.06 -5.53 8.37
CA ASN A 32 -11.43 -6.73 8.93
C ASN A 32 -11.43 -6.76 10.47
N VAL A 33 -11.69 -5.63 11.11
CA VAL A 33 -11.59 -5.49 12.58
C VAL A 33 -12.58 -6.44 13.27
N ASP A 34 -13.84 -6.40 12.87
CA ASP A 34 -14.88 -7.25 13.47
C ASP A 34 -14.69 -8.74 13.18
N ALA A 35 -14.00 -9.07 12.09
CA ALA A 35 -13.67 -10.43 11.68
C ALA A 35 -12.36 -10.95 12.30
N ASN A 36 -11.67 -10.15 13.10
CA ASN A 36 -10.37 -10.47 13.69
C ASN A 36 -9.32 -10.86 12.65
N VAL A 37 -9.34 -10.20 11.49
CA VAL A 37 -8.35 -10.34 10.41
C VAL A 37 -7.41 -9.13 10.45
N SER A 38 -6.19 -9.28 9.95
CA SER A 38 -5.17 -8.22 9.98
C SER A 38 -5.66 -6.93 9.32
N PHE A 39 -5.37 -5.84 9.97
CA PHE A 39 -5.59 -4.46 9.54
C PHE A 39 -4.37 -3.63 9.90
N GLY A 40 -4.38 -2.35 9.60
CA GLY A 40 -3.21 -1.54 9.93
C GLY A 40 -3.39 -0.05 9.73
N MET A 41 -2.27 0.62 9.54
CA MET A 41 -2.18 2.06 9.32
C MET A 41 -1.20 2.33 8.18
N ILE A 42 -1.50 3.33 7.37
CA ILE A 42 -0.61 3.83 6.32
C ILE A 42 -0.31 5.29 6.61
N PHE A 43 0.93 5.71 6.41
CA PHE A 43 1.31 7.12 6.53
C PHE A 43 2.39 7.51 5.54
N SER A 44 2.42 8.80 5.23
CA SER A 44 3.52 9.46 4.55
C SER A 44 3.84 10.82 5.15
N VAL A 45 5.10 11.22 5.01
CA VAL A 45 5.61 12.53 5.41
C VAL A 45 6.07 13.26 4.16
N LEU A 46 5.59 14.48 3.96
CA LEU A 46 5.96 15.33 2.83
C LEU A 46 6.53 16.66 3.32
N PRO A 47 7.39 17.32 2.53
CA PRO A 47 7.84 18.67 2.84
C PRO A 47 6.68 19.65 2.63
N ARG A 48 6.50 20.58 3.55
CA ARG A 48 5.56 21.68 3.39
C ARG A 48 6.18 22.77 2.50
N HIS A 49 5.42 23.20 1.49
CA HIS A 49 5.82 24.36 0.71
C HIS A 49 5.09 25.60 1.24
N PRO A 50 5.77 26.75 1.47
CA PRO A 50 5.16 27.93 2.09
C PRO A 50 3.94 28.48 1.35
N SER A 51 3.89 28.32 0.02
CA SER A 51 2.80 28.81 -0.82
C SER A 51 1.61 27.86 -0.94
N SER A 52 1.70 26.63 -0.41
CA SER A 52 0.63 25.63 -0.53
C SER A 52 -0.09 25.46 0.81
N THR A 53 -1.41 25.60 0.80
CA THR A 53 -2.27 25.47 1.98
C THR A 53 -3.43 24.53 1.71
N GLY A 54 -4.05 24.02 2.78
CA GLY A 54 -5.18 23.10 2.70
C GLY A 54 -4.84 21.80 1.96
N GLU A 55 -5.82 21.24 1.27
CA GLU A 55 -5.67 19.98 0.52
C GLU A 55 -4.62 20.05 -0.59
N ALA A 56 -4.51 21.18 -1.27
CA ALA A 56 -3.55 21.37 -2.38
C ALA A 56 -2.10 21.15 -1.95
N ALA A 57 -1.77 21.30 -0.66
CA ALA A 57 -0.44 21.04 -0.13
C ALA A 57 -0.05 19.55 -0.20
N PHE A 58 -1.03 18.64 -0.16
CA PHE A 58 -0.86 17.20 -0.18
C PHE A 58 -0.89 16.61 -1.60
N LEU A 59 -1.47 17.33 -2.57
CA LEU A 59 -1.59 16.87 -3.96
C LEU A 59 -0.25 16.99 -4.70
N ARG A 60 0.66 16.07 -4.40
CA ARG A 60 2.01 16.01 -4.95
C ARG A 60 2.34 14.61 -5.45
N PRO A 61 3.28 14.51 -6.40
CA PRO A 61 3.84 13.22 -6.80
C PRO A 61 4.36 12.44 -5.60
N GLY A 62 4.13 11.12 -5.57
CA GLY A 62 4.62 10.23 -4.52
C GLY A 62 6.14 10.24 -4.35
N SER A 63 6.88 10.64 -5.39
CA SER A 63 8.35 10.81 -5.35
C SER A 63 8.82 11.98 -4.46
N HIS A 64 7.92 12.87 -4.03
CA HIS A 64 8.26 13.98 -3.12
C HIS A 64 8.15 13.61 -1.64
N GLN A 65 7.77 12.38 -1.31
CA GLN A 65 7.73 11.91 0.07
C GLN A 65 9.12 11.88 0.71
N LEU A 66 9.22 12.27 1.97
CA LEU A 66 10.42 12.19 2.81
C LEU A 66 10.47 10.89 3.60
N ALA A 67 9.30 10.37 3.97
CA ALA A 67 9.12 9.07 4.60
C ALA A 67 7.77 8.49 4.22
N ALA A 68 7.69 7.17 4.16
CA ALA A 68 6.43 6.44 4.05
C ALA A 68 6.50 5.15 4.87
N GLY A 69 5.40 4.79 5.50
CA GLY A 69 5.32 3.59 6.32
C GLY A 69 3.94 2.94 6.30
N ILE A 70 3.96 1.63 6.49
CA ILE A 70 2.77 0.84 6.82
C ILE A 70 3.00 0.13 8.14
N ILE A 71 2.00 0.16 9.02
CA ILE A 71 1.99 -0.64 10.24
C ILE A 71 0.94 -1.72 10.06
N VAL A 72 1.29 -2.97 10.33
CA VAL A 72 0.38 -4.12 10.26
C VAL A 72 0.15 -4.66 11.65
N TYR A 73 -1.11 -4.71 12.06
CA TYR A 73 -1.57 -5.33 13.30
C TYR A 73 -2.03 -6.77 12.99
N GLY A 74 -1.11 -7.71 13.16
CA GLY A 74 -1.29 -9.14 12.91
C GLY A 74 -0.73 -9.98 14.06
N PRO A 75 -0.26 -11.20 13.81
CA PRO A 75 0.41 -12.02 14.82
C PRO A 75 1.59 -11.29 15.48
N GLN A 76 2.25 -10.43 14.71
CA GLN A 76 3.21 -9.43 15.19
C GLN A 76 2.72 -8.05 14.77
N THR A 77 3.05 -7.02 15.55
CA THR A 77 2.93 -5.65 15.09
C THR A 77 4.23 -5.27 14.39
N VAL A 78 4.15 -5.00 13.10
CA VAL A 78 5.31 -4.71 12.26
C VAL A 78 5.14 -3.36 11.57
N LEU A 79 6.26 -2.68 11.36
CA LEU A 79 6.36 -1.42 10.61
C LEU A 79 7.29 -1.65 9.41
N ALA A 80 6.79 -1.50 8.19
CA ALA A 80 7.63 -1.31 7.03
C ALA A 80 7.80 0.19 6.79
N LEU A 81 9.04 0.66 6.77
CA LEU A 81 9.38 2.09 6.69
C LEU A 81 10.46 2.33 5.63
N THR A 82 10.25 3.35 4.82
CA THR A 82 11.29 3.93 3.97
C THR A 82 11.47 5.42 4.22
N VAL A 83 12.71 5.86 4.09
CA VAL A 83 13.12 7.27 4.05
C VAL A 83 13.93 7.56 2.77
N GLY A 84 13.68 6.78 1.69
CA GLY A 84 14.34 6.94 0.39
C GLY A 84 15.68 6.21 0.23
N ASN A 85 16.01 5.30 1.15
CA ASN A 85 17.26 4.50 1.10
C ASN A 85 16.97 3.01 1.39
N GLY A 86 16.04 2.44 0.64
CA GLY A 86 15.53 1.09 0.85
C GLY A 86 14.38 1.06 1.85
N THR A 87 13.68 -0.06 1.90
CA THR A 87 12.59 -0.33 2.86
C THR A 87 13.10 -1.22 3.98
N ASN A 88 12.86 -0.81 5.21
CA ASN A 88 13.26 -1.54 6.41
C ASN A 88 12.03 -2.06 7.14
N ILE A 89 12.14 -3.26 7.74
CA ILE A 89 11.10 -3.83 8.60
C ILE A 89 11.53 -3.76 10.05
N PHE A 90 10.63 -3.24 10.86
CA PHE A 90 10.75 -3.18 12.31
C PHE A 90 9.63 -4.01 12.93
N THR A 91 9.92 -4.68 14.04
CA THR A 91 8.93 -5.42 14.82
C THR A 91 8.80 -4.76 16.18
N LEU A 92 7.56 -4.55 16.63
CA LEU A 92 7.30 -4.02 17.96
C LEU A 92 7.65 -5.06 19.03
N ASP A 93 8.63 -4.74 19.85
CA ASP A 93 8.87 -5.43 21.10
C ASP A 93 7.88 -4.90 22.16
N ARG A 94 7.02 -5.80 22.65
CA ARG A 94 5.96 -5.45 23.59
C ARG A 94 6.46 -5.15 24.99
N ASP A 95 7.59 -5.71 25.36
CA ASP A 95 8.18 -5.51 26.71
C ASP A 95 8.83 -4.13 26.81
N SER A 96 9.71 -3.81 25.86
CA SER A 96 10.36 -2.50 25.80
C SER A 96 9.49 -1.40 25.19
N LYS A 97 8.37 -1.75 24.52
CA LYS A 97 7.48 -0.85 23.78
C LYS A 97 8.22 -0.07 22.68
N THR A 98 9.24 -0.67 22.09
CA THR A 98 10.04 -0.07 21.03
C THR A 98 9.99 -0.91 19.75
N TYR A 99 10.17 -0.25 18.61
CA TYR A 99 10.32 -0.93 17.34
C TYR A 99 11.79 -1.31 17.11
N ILE A 100 12.04 -2.60 16.95
CA ILE A 100 13.38 -3.16 16.70
C ILE A 100 13.52 -3.41 15.23
N LEU A 101 14.62 -2.96 14.60
CA LEU A 101 14.96 -3.27 13.22
C LEU A 101 15.23 -4.77 13.07
N THR A 102 14.31 -5.48 12.39
CA THR A 102 14.41 -6.93 12.22
C THR A 102 14.91 -7.32 10.82
N GLN A 103 14.61 -6.52 9.79
CA GLN A 103 15.08 -6.76 8.43
C GLN A 103 15.47 -5.43 7.77
N PRO A 104 16.77 -5.14 7.65
CA PRO A 104 17.26 -3.93 6.98
C PRO A 104 17.19 -4.10 5.45
N LYS A 105 16.78 -3.04 4.76
CA LYS A 105 16.81 -2.93 3.28
C LYS A 105 16.31 -4.18 2.58
N ILE A 106 15.09 -4.57 2.87
CA ILE A 106 14.49 -5.75 2.26
C ILE A 106 14.44 -5.62 0.74
N ALA A 107 14.59 -6.74 0.06
CA ALA A 107 14.37 -6.86 -1.38
C ALA A 107 13.21 -7.82 -1.64
N ILE A 108 12.23 -7.37 -2.42
CA ILE A 108 11.10 -8.22 -2.83
C ILE A 108 11.63 -9.37 -3.69
N PRO A 109 11.24 -10.63 -3.42
CA PRO A 109 11.63 -11.75 -4.24
C PRO A 109 11.23 -11.56 -5.72
N VAL A 110 12.19 -11.76 -6.62
CA VAL A 110 11.98 -11.58 -8.08
C VAL A 110 11.00 -12.59 -8.66
N GLN A 111 10.95 -13.79 -8.07
CA GLN A 111 10.01 -14.83 -8.50
C GLN A 111 8.97 -15.09 -7.43
N THR A 112 7.73 -15.18 -7.87
CA THR A 112 6.59 -15.45 -7.00
C THR A 112 5.59 -16.36 -7.69
N ALA A 113 4.72 -16.99 -6.91
CA ALA A 113 3.54 -17.70 -7.35
C ALA A 113 2.28 -17.20 -6.62
N GLU A 114 2.27 -15.93 -6.21
CA GLU A 114 1.14 -15.35 -5.51
C GLU A 114 0.64 -14.07 -6.21
N TYR A 115 -0.67 -13.90 -6.20
CA TYR A 115 -1.33 -12.66 -6.62
C TYR A 115 -2.49 -12.34 -5.67
N ALA A 116 -2.84 -11.06 -5.57
CA ALA A 116 -3.96 -10.58 -4.78
C ALA A 116 -4.89 -9.75 -5.65
N ILE A 117 -6.16 -10.11 -5.68
CA ILE A 117 -7.22 -9.35 -6.34
C ILE A 117 -8.56 -9.73 -5.74
N ASN A 118 -9.52 -8.80 -5.71
CA ASN A 118 -10.89 -9.12 -5.32
C ASN A 118 -11.62 -9.83 -6.47
N ALA A 119 -11.58 -11.15 -6.50
CA ALA A 119 -12.18 -11.98 -7.55
C ALA A 119 -13.70 -11.79 -7.69
N SER A 120 -14.41 -11.31 -6.66
CA SER A 120 -15.85 -11.03 -6.75
C SER A 120 -16.20 -9.93 -7.76
N ASN A 121 -15.21 -9.14 -8.17
CA ASN A 121 -15.34 -8.09 -9.18
C ASN A 121 -15.04 -8.54 -10.61
N ALA A 122 -14.72 -9.81 -10.86
CA ALA A 122 -14.25 -10.34 -12.14
C ALA A 122 -15.12 -9.96 -13.36
N ARG A 123 -16.46 -9.93 -13.17
CA ARG A 123 -17.41 -9.56 -14.24
C ARG A 123 -17.32 -8.10 -14.71
N TYR A 124 -16.61 -7.25 -13.94
CA TYR A 124 -16.48 -5.82 -14.25
C TYR A 124 -15.09 -5.43 -14.74
N TRP A 125 -14.12 -6.34 -14.64
CA TRP A 125 -12.75 -6.07 -15.05
C TRP A 125 -12.63 -5.89 -16.56
N ASP A 126 -11.68 -5.08 -16.97
CA ASP A 126 -11.24 -4.99 -18.35
C ASP A 126 -10.55 -6.28 -18.80
N GLU A 127 -10.54 -6.49 -20.11
CA GLU A 127 -10.04 -7.72 -20.73
C GLU A 127 -8.60 -8.08 -20.31
N PRO A 128 -7.62 -7.16 -20.25
CA PRO A 128 -6.25 -7.49 -19.84
C PRO A 128 -6.17 -8.08 -18.43
N ILE A 129 -6.98 -7.56 -17.51
CA ILE A 129 -7.02 -8.06 -16.13
C ILE A 129 -7.65 -9.47 -16.09
N ARG A 130 -8.72 -9.68 -16.84
CA ARG A 130 -9.35 -11.01 -16.93
C ARG A 130 -8.40 -12.05 -17.51
N ILE A 131 -7.69 -11.71 -18.58
CA ILE A 131 -6.67 -12.58 -19.19
C ILE A 131 -5.58 -12.90 -18.18
N TYR A 132 -5.02 -11.89 -17.49
CA TYR A 132 -3.98 -12.10 -16.51
C TYR A 132 -4.39 -13.07 -15.39
N VAL A 133 -5.59 -12.88 -14.83
CA VAL A 133 -6.10 -13.74 -13.74
C VAL A 133 -6.38 -15.14 -14.25
N HIS A 134 -7.01 -15.27 -15.43
CA HIS A 134 -7.27 -16.55 -16.06
C HIS A 134 -5.97 -17.34 -16.34
N ASP A 135 -4.92 -16.67 -16.80
CA ASP A 135 -3.60 -17.29 -16.97
C ASP A 135 -3.01 -17.79 -15.64
N CYS A 136 -3.26 -17.10 -14.54
CA CYS A 136 -2.86 -17.58 -13.22
C CYS A 136 -3.68 -18.79 -12.76
N GLU A 137 -4.99 -18.80 -13.07
CA GLU A 137 -5.91 -19.89 -12.72
C GLU A 137 -5.64 -21.17 -13.50
N ASN A 138 -5.18 -21.04 -14.74
CA ASN A 138 -4.80 -22.20 -15.58
C ASN A 138 -3.54 -22.93 -15.06
N GLY A 139 -2.80 -22.33 -14.13
CA GLY A 139 -1.70 -22.98 -13.45
C GLY A 139 -0.60 -23.48 -14.38
N ALA A 140 -0.08 -24.66 -14.06
CA ALA A 140 1.00 -25.29 -14.81
C ALA A 140 0.60 -25.69 -16.25
N ASP A 141 -0.68 -25.93 -16.48
CA ASP A 141 -1.22 -26.29 -17.82
C ASP A 141 -1.46 -25.05 -18.70
N GLY A 142 -1.40 -23.86 -18.13
CA GLY A 142 -1.61 -22.60 -18.82
C GLY A 142 -0.32 -21.96 -19.37
N PRO A 143 -0.45 -20.74 -19.95
CA PRO A 143 0.68 -20.06 -20.61
C PRO A 143 1.80 -19.67 -19.66
N ARG A 144 1.54 -19.63 -18.34
CA ARG A 144 2.55 -19.30 -17.31
C ARG A 144 3.38 -20.49 -16.86
N GLY A 145 2.96 -21.73 -17.18
CA GLY A 145 3.68 -22.96 -16.91
C GLY A 145 3.96 -23.23 -15.42
N ARG A 146 3.17 -22.67 -14.51
CA ARG A 146 3.33 -22.83 -13.06
C ARG A 146 2.04 -22.50 -12.31
N ASP A 147 1.84 -23.15 -11.17
CA ASP A 147 0.70 -22.91 -10.30
C ASP A 147 0.84 -21.57 -9.56
N TYR A 148 -0.28 -20.88 -9.40
CA TYR A 148 -0.39 -19.63 -8.65
C TYR A 148 -1.41 -19.75 -7.54
N ASN A 149 -1.19 -19.02 -6.45
CA ASN A 149 -2.13 -18.91 -5.34
C ASN A 149 -2.70 -17.49 -5.26
N MET A 150 -4.00 -17.38 -5.30
CA MET A 150 -4.68 -16.12 -4.99
C MET A 150 -4.68 -15.90 -3.48
N ARG A 151 -4.22 -14.73 -3.05
CA ARG A 151 -4.15 -14.31 -1.64
C ARG A 151 -4.77 -12.93 -1.52
N TRP A 152 -5.98 -12.85 -1.05
CA TRP A 152 -6.70 -11.60 -0.85
C TRP A 152 -7.21 -11.51 0.59
N THR A 153 -6.73 -10.52 1.35
CA THR A 153 -7.14 -10.29 2.75
C THR A 153 -8.18 -9.19 2.87
N GLY A 154 -8.30 -8.33 1.86
CA GLY A 154 -9.16 -7.15 1.90
C GLY A 154 -8.57 -5.99 2.70
N SER A 155 -7.32 -6.09 3.13
CA SER A 155 -6.54 -5.02 3.77
C SER A 155 -5.26 -4.79 2.96
N PRO A 156 -5.11 -3.65 2.29
CA PRO A 156 -3.89 -3.28 1.58
C PRO A 156 -2.62 -3.47 2.39
N VAL A 157 -2.56 -3.03 3.65
CA VAL A 157 -1.34 -3.20 4.47
C VAL A 157 -0.94 -4.65 4.66
N ALA A 158 -1.90 -5.56 4.86
CA ALA A 158 -1.62 -6.98 5.06
C ALA A 158 -1.14 -7.65 3.75
N ASP A 159 -1.82 -7.37 2.64
CA ASP A 159 -1.45 -7.91 1.32
C ASP A 159 -0.09 -7.35 0.85
N ILE A 160 0.17 -6.06 1.05
CA ILE A 160 1.45 -5.42 0.71
C ILE A 160 2.59 -5.96 1.57
N PHE A 161 2.39 -6.14 2.88
CA PHE A 161 3.41 -6.74 3.74
C PHE A 161 3.76 -8.17 3.32
N ARG A 162 2.77 -8.95 2.90
CA ARG A 162 3.00 -10.28 2.32
C ARG A 162 3.84 -10.21 1.04
N ILE A 163 3.56 -9.23 0.15
CA ILE A 163 4.34 -9.02 -1.08
C ILE A 163 5.77 -8.60 -0.76
N LEU A 164 6.00 -7.72 0.19
CA LEU A 164 7.34 -7.36 0.65
C LEU A 164 8.14 -8.60 1.09
N SER A 165 7.46 -9.58 1.70
CA SER A 165 8.10 -10.80 2.24
C SER A 165 8.24 -11.93 1.23
N ARG A 166 7.28 -12.10 0.30
CA ARG A 166 7.17 -13.29 -0.58
C ARG A 166 7.15 -12.97 -2.07
N GLY A 167 7.14 -11.70 -2.41
CA GLY A 167 6.85 -11.27 -3.76
C GLY A 167 5.38 -11.41 -4.13
N GLY A 168 5.03 -11.07 -5.34
CA GLY A 168 3.67 -11.14 -5.83
C GLY A 168 3.22 -9.85 -6.46
N ILE A 169 1.94 -9.82 -6.81
CA ILE A 169 1.28 -8.64 -7.33
C ILE A 169 0.00 -8.36 -6.51
N TYR A 170 -0.23 -7.10 -6.20
CA TYR A 170 -1.49 -6.60 -5.68
C TYR A 170 -2.21 -5.84 -6.79
N LEU A 171 -3.39 -6.30 -7.15
CA LEU A 171 -4.21 -5.74 -8.21
C LEU A 171 -5.48 -5.12 -7.61
N TYR A 172 -5.61 -3.82 -7.83
CA TYR A 172 -6.82 -3.08 -7.50
C TYR A 172 -7.25 -2.22 -8.69
N PRO A 173 -7.59 -2.86 -9.83
CA PRO A 173 -7.86 -2.17 -11.07
C PRO A 173 -9.13 -1.32 -10.97
N GLY A 174 -9.21 -0.30 -11.82
CA GLY A 174 -10.48 0.30 -12.18
C GLY A 174 -11.39 -0.73 -12.83
N ASP A 175 -12.68 -0.46 -12.84
CA ASP A 175 -13.66 -1.34 -13.48
C ASP A 175 -14.80 -0.55 -14.13
N SER A 176 -15.68 -1.26 -14.85
CA SER A 176 -16.75 -0.65 -15.67
C SER A 176 -17.87 0.00 -14.87
N ARG A 177 -17.89 -0.12 -13.55
CA ARG A 177 -18.95 0.46 -12.71
C ARG A 177 -18.78 1.97 -12.57
N LYS A 178 -19.91 2.69 -12.49
CA LYS A 178 -19.90 4.13 -12.24
C LYS A 178 -19.18 4.47 -10.93
N GLY A 179 -18.20 5.34 -11.00
CA GLY A 179 -17.39 5.78 -9.84
C GLY A 179 -16.19 4.87 -9.53
N PHE A 180 -15.96 3.79 -10.32
CA PHE A 180 -14.84 2.87 -10.09
C PHE A 180 -13.86 2.79 -11.27
N HIS A 181 -14.00 3.64 -12.29
CA HIS A 181 -13.14 3.62 -13.48
C HIS A 181 -11.65 3.83 -13.18
N GLN A 182 -11.32 4.52 -12.10
CA GLN A 182 -9.95 4.78 -11.66
C GLN A 182 -9.51 3.88 -10.49
N GLY A 183 -10.28 2.83 -10.17
CA GLY A 183 -10.07 2.03 -8.98
C GLY A 183 -10.64 2.69 -7.72
N ARG A 184 -10.25 2.17 -6.56
CA ARG A 184 -10.78 2.60 -5.25
C ARG A 184 -9.69 2.96 -4.26
N ILE A 185 -8.42 2.74 -4.62
CA ILE A 185 -7.28 3.10 -3.78
C ILE A 185 -7.13 4.62 -3.77
N ARG A 186 -6.99 5.19 -2.60
CA ARG A 186 -6.83 6.62 -2.41
C ARG A 186 -5.38 7.03 -2.67
N LEU A 187 -5.20 8.01 -3.57
CA LEU A 187 -3.86 8.38 -4.04
C LEU A 187 -2.93 8.82 -2.89
N ILE A 188 -3.42 9.70 -2.01
CA ILE A 188 -2.59 10.36 -0.99
C ILE A 188 -2.33 9.44 0.20
N TYR A 189 -3.35 8.71 0.63
CA TYR A 189 -3.33 7.95 1.87
C TYR A 189 -2.79 6.53 1.70
N GLU A 190 -2.97 5.93 0.50
CA GLU A 190 -2.66 4.53 0.23
C GLU A 190 -1.66 4.39 -0.93
N ALA A 191 -2.01 4.83 -2.16
CA ALA A 191 -1.23 4.52 -3.36
C ALA A 191 0.19 5.11 -3.32
N ASN A 192 0.34 6.39 -2.97
CA ASN A 192 1.65 7.06 -2.92
C ASN A 192 2.57 6.44 -1.86
N PRO A 193 2.18 6.28 -0.58
CA PRO A 193 3.05 5.66 0.42
C PRO A 193 3.36 4.19 0.11
N ILE A 194 2.37 3.39 -0.24
CA ILE A 194 2.56 1.98 -0.60
C ILE A 194 3.48 1.85 -1.82
N GLY A 195 3.20 2.62 -2.88
CA GLY A 195 4.01 2.60 -4.11
C GLY A 195 5.47 2.89 -3.82
N TRP A 196 5.76 3.91 -2.99
CA TRP A 196 7.13 4.24 -2.65
C TRP A 196 7.82 3.17 -1.80
N ILE A 197 7.14 2.60 -0.82
CA ILE A 197 7.64 1.47 -0.01
C ILE A 197 8.01 0.28 -0.92
N ILE A 198 7.14 -0.08 -1.86
CA ILE A 198 7.34 -1.17 -2.81
C ILE A 198 8.53 -0.88 -3.72
N GLU A 199 8.64 0.32 -4.29
CA GLU A 199 9.74 0.69 -5.17
C GLU A 199 11.08 0.72 -4.45
N GLN A 200 11.12 1.21 -3.21
CA GLN A 200 12.31 1.17 -2.37
C GLN A 200 12.74 -0.24 -1.94
N ALA A 201 11.84 -1.22 -2.10
CA ALA A 201 12.13 -2.64 -1.91
C ALA A 201 12.42 -3.39 -3.24
N GLY A 202 12.57 -2.67 -4.36
CA GLY A 202 12.90 -3.23 -5.68
C GLY A 202 11.70 -3.72 -6.49
N GLY A 203 10.48 -3.41 -6.06
CA GLY A 203 9.25 -3.65 -6.83
C GLY A 203 8.86 -2.46 -7.70
N HIS A 204 7.62 -2.50 -8.23
CA HIS A 204 7.05 -1.45 -9.05
C HIS A 204 5.60 -1.15 -8.64
N ALA A 205 5.21 0.11 -8.72
CA ALA A 205 3.82 0.55 -8.61
C ALA A 205 3.42 1.28 -9.89
N THR A 206 2.30 0.88 -10.49
CA THR A 206 1.83 1.44 -11.76
C THR A 206 0.32 1.52 -11.83
N THR A 207 -0.19 2.34 -12.74
CA THR A 207 -1.61 2.37 -13.10
C THR A 207 -2.00 1.23 -14.05
N GLY A 208 -1.03 0.40 -14.48
CA GLY A 208 -1.16 -0.56 -15.59
C GLY A 208 -0.68 0.02 -16.93
N HIS A 209 -0.55 1.33 -17.03
CA HIS A 209 -0.07 2.05 -18.23
C HIS A 209 1.15 2.91 -17.90
N GLU A 210 1.16 3.54 -16.74
CA GLU A 210 2.20 4.47 -16.30
C GLU A 210 2.63 4.13 -14.86
N ARG A 211 3.86 4.54 -14.55
CA ARG A 211 4.44 4.44 -13.22
C ARG A 211 3.85 5.49 -12.30
#